data_1b77bc5d02dfe4e7d5d3d2af10ace5b6
#
_entry.id   1b77bc5d02dfe4e7d5d3d2af10ace5b6
#
_cell.length_a   1.000
_cell.length_b   1.000
_cell.length_c   1.000
_cell.angle_alpha   90.00
_cell.angle_beta   90.00
_cell.angle_gamma   90.00
#
_symmetry.space_group_name_H-M   'P 1'
#
loop_
_entity.id
_entity.type
_entity.pdbx_description
1 polymer ?
#
loop_
_entity_poly.entity_id
_entity_poly.type
_entity_poly.pdbx_seq_one_letter_code
_entity_poly.pdbx_strand_id
1 'polypeptide(L)'
;MEIGAVIAAAPRSAVKRENSDPGDIIILLGGRTGRDGCGGATGSSKVHTEKSIEDCGAEVQKGNAPTERKMQRLFRRPEVTKLIKKCNDFGAGGVSVAIGELAAGLKVDLDKVPKKYEGLDGTELAISESQERMAVCS
;
A
#
# COMPACT_ATOMS: atom_id res chain seq x y z
N MET A 1 -10.12 -24.16 -2.70
CA MET A 1 -9.39 -23.44 -1.62
C MET A 1 -7.96 -23.30 -2.08
N GLU A 2 -7.47 -22.09 -2.24
CA GLU A 2 -6.09 -21.80 -2.65
C GLU A 2 -5.30 -21.34 -1.43
N ILE A 3 -4.09 -21.84 -1.25
CA ILE A 3 -3.21 -21.46 -0.15
C ILE A 3 -1.87 -21.04 -0.77
N GLY A 4 -1.45 -19.82 -0.47
CA GLY A 4 -0.15 -19.29 -0.86
C GLY A 4 0.80 -19.23 0.34
N ALA A 5 2.07 -19.51 0.11
CA ALA A 5 3.13 -19.33 1.09
C ALA A 5 4.34 -18.66 0.45
N VAL A 6 4.95 -17.73 1.17
CA VAL A 6 6.18 -17.04 0.74
C VAL A 6 7.23 -17.21 1.83
N ILE A 7 8.41 -17.67 1.44
CA ILE A 7 9.58 -17.76 2.31
C ILE A 7 10.69 -16.93 1.69
N ALA A 8 11.28 -16.05 2.48
CA ALA A 8 12.39 -15.22 2.06
C ALA A 8 13.50 -15.23 3.11
N ALA A 9 14.73 -14.97 2.68
CA ALA A 9 15.89 -14.84 3.54
C ALA A 9 16.66 -13.55 3.18
N ALA A 10 17.19 -12.90 4.19
CA ALA A 10 18.04 -11.73 4.04
C ALA A 10 19.22 -11.80 5.03
N PRO A 11 20.37 -11.17 4.71
CA PRO A 11 21.44 -11.01 5.70
C PRO A 11 20.92 -10.29 6.94
N ARG A 12 21.29 -10.76 8.12
CA ARG A 12 20.86 -10.15 9.40
C ARG A 12 21.19 -8.65 9.46
N SER A 13 22.29 -8.23 8.85
CA SER A 13 22.71 -6.83 8.77
C SER A 13 21.80 -5.94 7.92
N ALA A 14 20.93 -6.54 7.09
CA ALA A 14 19.96 -5.82 6.26
C ALA A 14 18.56 -5.77 6.91
N VAL A 15 18.37 -6.42 8.08
CA VAL A 15 17.10 -6.40 8.81
C VAL A 15 17.16 -5.28 9.84
N LYS A 16 16.31 -4.28 9.66
CA LYS A 16 16.12 -3.18 10.60
C LYS A 16 14.74 -3.26 11.25
N ARG A 17 14.66 -2.89 12.52
CA ARG A 17 13.42 -2.74 13.30
C ARG A 17 13.59 -1.54 14.20
N GLU A 18 13.57 -0.37 13.61
CA GLU A 18 13.77 0.90 14.31
C GLU A 18 12.42 1.62 14.44
N ASN A 19 12.28 2.47 15.43
CA ASN A 19 11.13 3.37 15.52
C ASN A 19 11.37 4.59 14.62
N SER A 20 10.27 5.19 14.17
CA SER A 20 10.32 6.48 13.50
C SER A 20 10.59 7.61 14.51
N ASP A 21 11.35 8.59 14.07
CA ASP A 21 11.70 9.77 14.85
C ASP A 21 11.12 11.04 14.22
N PRO A 22 10.94 12.12 15.02
CA PRO A 22 10.57 13.42 14.46
C PRO A 22 11.58 13.88 13.40
N GLY A 23 11.08 14.18 12.20
CA GLY A 23 11.90 14.59 11.06
C GLY A 23 12.16 13.48 10.03
N ASP A 24 11.78 12.25 10.33
CA ASP A 24 11.82 11.17 9.35
C ASP A 24 10.87 11.46 8.18
N ILE A 25 11.22 10.93 7.03
CA ILE A 25 10.47 11.08 5.79
C ILE A 25 9.68 9.81 5.50
N ILE A 26 8.40 9.96 5.19
CA ILE A 26 7.57 8.86 4.70
C ILE A 26 7.46 8.96 3.18
N ILE A 27 7.80 7.87 2.51
CA ILE A 27 7.77 7.76 1.05
C ILE A 27 6.78 6.68 0.65
N LEU A 28 5.81 7.05 -0.20
CA LEU A 28 4.93 6.10 -0.86
C LEU A 28 5.60 5.60 -2.14
N LEU A 29 5.85 4.31 -2.21
CA LEU A 29 6.43 3.63 -3.36
C LEU A 29 5.35 2.86 -4.13
N GLY A 30 5.45 2.83 -5.45
CA GLY A 30 4.60 1.98 -6.29
C GLY A 30 3.52 2.72 -7.06
N GLY A 31 2.33 2.14 -7.10
CA GLY A 31 1.21 2.59 -7.92
C GLY A 31 0.48 3.83 -7.38
N ARG A 32 -0.43 4.35 -8.20
CA ARG A 32 -1.31 5.47 -7.85
C ARG A 32 -2.59 4.96 -7.19
N THR A 33 -3.26 5.83 -6.44
CA THR A 33 -4.51 5.55 -5.73
C THR A 33 -5.73 5.69 -6.64
N GLY A 34 -6.57 4.68 -6.66
CA GLY A 34 -7.90 4.69 -7.26
C GLY A 34 -8.96 4.32 -6.21
N ARG A 35 -10.15 3.88 -6.63
CA ARG A 35 -11.22 3.37 -5.74
C ARG A 35 -11.06 1.90 -5.35
N ASP A 36 -9.91 1.32 -5.64
CA ASP A 36 -9.64 -0.09 -5.35
C ASP A 36 -9.92 -0.40 -3.87
N GLY A 37 -10.79 -1.35 -3.61
CA GLY A 37 -11.11 -1.80 -2.26
C GLY A 37 -11.86 -0.81 -1.36
N CYS A 38 -12.36 0.31 -1.88
CA CYS A 38 -13.10 1.29 -1.08
C CYS A 38 -14.40 0.73 -0.47
N GLY A 39 -14.96 -0.33 -1.04
CA GLY A 39 -16.05 -1.11 -0.45
C GLY A 39 -15.64 -1.96 0.75
N GLY A 40 -14.36 -2.04 1.04
CA GLY A 40 -13.75 -2.78 2.15
C GLY A 40 -13.99 -4.29 2.09
N ALA A 41 -13.67 -4.98 3.19
CA ALA A 41 -13.86 -6.43 3.33
C ALA A 41 -15.32 -6.88 3.12
N THR A 42 -16.27 -6.01 3.36
CA THR A 42 -17.70 -6.26 3.12
C THR A 42 -18.00 -6.41 1.62
N GLY A 43 -17.31 -5.66 0.76
CA GLY A 43 -17.44 -5.76 -0.69
C GLY A 43 -16.92 -7.10 -1.22
N SER A 44 -15.77 -7.57 -0.72
CA SER A 44 -15.17 -8.85 -1.12
C SER A 44 -15.94 -10.08 -0.60
N SER A 45 -16.79 -9.91 0.42
CA SER A 45 -17.58 -10.99 1.00
C SER A 45 -18.98 -11.15 0.38
N LYS A 46 -19.39 -10.27 -0.52
CA LYS A 46 -20.68 -10.36 -1.21
C LYS A 46 -20.61 -11.30 -2.42
N VAL A 47 -21.71 -11.98 -2.69
CA VAL A 47 -21.87 -12.75 -3.94
C VAL A 47 -21.86 -11.77 -5.11
N HIS A 48 -20.86 -11.88 -5.96
CA HIS A 48 -20.73 -11.04 -7.15
C HIS A 48 -21.76 -11.48 -8.21
N THR A 49 -22.65 -10.57 -8.57
CA THR A 49 -23.56 -10.69 -9.71
C THR A 49 -23.00 -9.91 -10.89
N GLU A 50 -23.44 -10.21 -12.12
CA GLU A 50 -23.02 -9.45 -13.32
C GLU A 50 -23.25 -7.94 -13.14
N LYS A 51 -24.34 -7.55 -12.52
CA LYS A 51 -24.68 -6.15 -12.23
C LYS A 51 -23.74 -5.51 -11.22
N SER A 52 -23.21 -6.26 -10.25
CA SER A 52 -22.22 -5.76 -9.29
C SER A 52 -20.84 -5.51 -9.92
N ILE A 53 -20.50 -6.21 -11.00
CA ILE A 53 -19.25 -6.01 -11.74
C ILE A 53 -19.29 -4.69 -12.52
N GLU A 54 -20.46 -4.34 -13.08
CA GLU A 54 -20.65 -3.07 -13.79
C GLU A 54 -20.63 -1.87 -12.82
N ASP A 55 -21.33 -1.98 -11.68
CA ASP A 55 -21.47 -0.90 -10.70
C ASP A 55 -20.19 -0.71 -9.85
N CYS A 56 -19.46 -1.78 -9.56
CA CYS A 56 -18.29 -1.77 -8.65
C CYS A 56 -16.97 -2.04 -9.37
N GLY A 57 -16.93 -2.01 -10.67
CA GLY A 57 -15.71 -2.34 -11.45
C GLY A 57 -14.50 -1.46 -11.15
N ALA A 58 -14.70 -0.24 -10.65
CA ALA A 58 -13.65 0.66 -10.20
C ALA A 58 -13.09 0.28 -8.81
N GLU A 59 -13.87 -0.44 -8.01
CA GLU A 59 -13.51 -0.85 -6.65
C GLU A 59 -12.76 -2.19 -6.60
N VAL A 60 -12.73 -2.93 -7.69
CA VAL A 60 -11.99 -4.20 -7.77
C VAL A 60 -10.50 -3.92 -7.72
N GLN A 61 -9.83 -4.56 -6.79
CA GLN A 61 -8.38 -4.52 -6.70
C GLN A 61 -7.75 -5.15 -7.95
N LYS A 62 -6.86 -4.41 -8.59
CA LYS A 62 -6.19 -4.83 -9.82
C LYS A 62 -4.70 -4.88 -9.60
N GLY A 63 -4.10 -6.03 -9.82
CA GLY A 63 -2.66 -6.22 -9.76
C GLY A 63 -1.93 -5.49 -10.91
N ASN A 64 -0.67 -5.13 -10.66
CA ASN A 64 0.24 -4.54 -11.64
C ASN A 64 1.63 -5.18 -11.52
N ALA A 65 1.81 -6.32 -12.18
CA ALA A 65 3.04 -7.10 -12.12
C ALA A 65 4.32 -6.32 -12.52
N PRO A 66 4.31 -5.39 -13.51
CA PRO A 66 5.47 -4.55 -13.78
C PRO A 66 5.86 -3.64 -12.61
N THR A 67 4.90 -3.05 -11.91
CA THR A 67 5.16 -2.22 -10.72
C THR A 67 5.67 -3.06 -9.57
N GLU A 68 5.05 -4.20 -9.29
CA GLU A 68 5.50 -5.18 -8.30
C GLU A 68 6.95 -5.58 -8.55
N ARG A 69 7.31 -5.91 -9.79
CA ARG A 69 8.68 -6.29 -10.15
C ARG A 69 9.68 -5.17 -9.90
N LYS A 70 9.32 -3.92 -10.15
CA LYS A 70 10.19 -2.76 -9.85
C LYS A 70 10.45 -2.63 -8.35
N MET A 71 9.41 -2.78 -7.53
CA MET A 71 9.54 -2.74 -6.07
C MET A 71 10.39 -3.90 -5.55
N GLN A 72 10.17 -5.12 -6.02
CA GLN A 72 11.02 -6.26 -5.66
C GLN A 72 12.51 -6.01 -5.97
N ARG A 73 12.79 -5.40 -7.12
CA ARG A 73 14.18 -5.05 -7.49
C ARG A 73 14.75 -3.97 -6.59
N LEU A 74 13.95 -2.98 -6.17
CA LEU A 74 14.36 -1.94 -5.24
C LEU A 74 14.72 -2.54 -3.88
N PHE A 75 13.84 -3.37 -3.31
CA PHE A 75 14.06 -4.00 -2.00
C PHE A 75 15.18 -5.06 -1.99
N ARG A 76 15.71 -5.44 -3.15
CA ARG A 76 16.91 -6.28 -3.25
C ARG A 76 18.21 -5.50 -3.20
N ARG A 77 18.15 -4.18 -3.15
CA ARG A 77 19.33 -3.32 -3.12
C ARG A 77 19.71 -2.98 -1.69
N PRO A 78 20.83 -3.52 -1.16
CA PRO A 78 21.23 -3.30 0.23
C PRO A 78 21.44 -1.83 0.57
N GLU A 79 21.91 -1.03 -0.40
CA GLU A 79 22.10 0.40 -0.25
C GLU A 79 20.78 1.15 0.00
N VAL A 80 19.66 0.63 -0.49
CA VAL A 80 18.32 1.20 -0.26
C VAL A 80 17.73 0.69 1.04
N THR A 81 17.75 -0.63 1.26
CA THR A 81 17.10 -1.23 2.42
C THR A 81 17.74 -0.81 3.75
N LYS A 82 19.02 -0.46 3.74
CA LYS A 82 19.71 0.08 4.92
C LYS A 82 19.22 1.47 5.34
N LEU A 83 18.57 2.22 4.45
CA LEU A 83 17.99 3.52 4.76
C LEU A 83 16.59 3.40 5.37
N ILE A 84 15.91 2.28 5.18
CA ILE A 84 14.54 2.08 5.62
C ILE A 84 14.53 1.65 7.09
N LYS A 85 13.92 2.44 7.96
CA LYS A 85 13.68 2.11 9.38
C LYS A 85 12.49 1.16 9.53
N LYS A 86 11.39 1.49 8.86
CA LYS A 86 10.14 0.73 8.82
C LYS A 86 9.55 0.72 7.42
N CYS A 87 8.80 -0.32 7.10
CA CYS A 87 7.96 -0.34 5.91
C CYS A 87 6.65 -1.06 6.20
N ASN A 88 5.62 -0.70 5.47
CA ASN A 88 4.31 -1.34 5.52
C ASN A 88 3.73 -1.45 4.12
N ASP A 89 2.96 -2.50 3.86
CA ASP A 89 2.23 -2.66 2.61
C ASP A 89 0.89 -1.89 2.63
N PHE A 90 0.31 -1.71 1.46
CA PHE A 90 -1.02 -1.13 1.32
C PHE A 90 -2.05 -2.25 1.18
N GLY A 91 -2.55 -2.71 2.31
CA GLY A 91 -3.70 -3.60 2.39
C GLY A 91 -4.96 -2.85 2.81
N ALA A 92 -5.81 -3.51 3.59
CA ALA A 92 -7.03 -2.95 4.14
C ALA A 92 -6.76 -1.64 4.92
N GLY A 93 -7.56 -0.62 4.65
CA GLY A 93 -7.42 0.71 5.25
C GLY A 93 -6.46 1.65 4.51
N GLY A 94 -5.82 1.20 3.42
CA GLY A 94 -5.06 2.04 2.50
C GLY A 94 -4.01 2.92 3.17
N VAL A 95 -3.99 4.21 2.80
CA VAL A 95 -3.07 5.22 3.35
C VAL A 95 -3.21 5.36 4.87
N SER A 96 -4.43 5.31 5.39
CA SER A 96 -4.68 5.49 6.83
C SER A 96 -4.02 4.41 7.69
N VAL A 97 -3.97 3.18 7.22
CA VAL A 97 -3.31 2.06 7.91
C VAL A 97 -1.83 1.99 7.54
N ALA A 98 -1.51 1.91 6.25
CA ALA A 98 -0.13 1.71 5.80
C ALA A 98 0.83 2.80 6.30
N ILE A 99 0.41 4.05 6.28
CA ILE A 99 1.20 5.17 6.79
C ILE A 99 0.99 5.34 8.30
N GLY A 100 -0.25 5.17 8.79
CA GLY A 100 -0.59 5.35 10.19
C GLY A 100 0.19 4.44 11.14
N GLU A 101 0.54 3.25 10.72
CA GLU A 101 1.31 2.29 11.52
C GLU A 101 2.83 2.55 11.53
N LEU A 102 3.32 3.47 10.69
CA LEU A 102 4.75 3.77 10.63
C LEU A 102 5.23 4.64 11.81
N ALA A 103 4.36 5.43 12.42
CA ALA A 103 4.72 6.31 13.53
C ALA A 103 3.59 6.46 14.55
N ALA A 104 3.94 6.85 15.78
CA ALA A 104 3.00 7.06 16.89
C ALA A 104 2.04 8.25 16.66
N GLY A 105 2.42 9.22 15.82
CA GLY A 105 1.59 10.36 15.45
C GLY A 105 2.05 10.94 14.11
N LEU A 106 1.09 11.25 13.24
CA LEU A 106 1.33 11.72 11.89
C LEU A 106 0.31 12.77 11.49
N LYS A 107 0.74 13.68 10.63
CA LYS A 107 -0.14 14.53 9.84
C LYS A 107 0.02 14.17 8.37
N VAL A 108 -1.02 13.63 7.76
CA VAL A 108 -1.02 13.22 6.35
C VAL A 108 -1.79 14.24 5.53
N ASP A 109 -1.14 14.76 4.48
CA ASP A 109 -1.77 15.62 3.48
C ASP A 109 -2.29 14.73 2.34
N LEU A 110 -3.59 14.44 2.37
CA LEU A 110 -4.23 13.56 1.39
C LEU A 110 -4.22 14.14 -0.03
N ASP A 111 -4.14 15.46 -0.19
CA ASP A 111 -4.09 16.09 -1.50
C ASP A 111 -2.79 15.76 -2.26
N LYS A 112 -1.75 15.36 -1.53
CA LYS A 112 -0.46 14.95 -2.10
C LYS A 112 -0.39 13.47 -2.47
N VAL A 113 -1.40 12.69 -2.14
CA VAL A 113 -1.45 11.26 -2.51
C VAL A 113 -1.61 11.14 -4.04
N PRO A 114 -0.71 10.43 -4.73
CA PRO A 114 -0.81 10.29 -6.19
C PRO A 114 -2.08 9.55 -6.60
N LYS A 115 -2.85 10.14 -7.50
CA LYS A 115 -4.14 9.63 -7.96
C LYS A 115 -4.03 8.97 -9.34
N LYS A 116 -4.84 7.93 -9.58
CA LYS A 116 -5.03 7.33 -10.91
C LYS A 116 -5.86 8.24 -11.81
N TYR A 117 -6.85 8.94 -11.22
CA TYR A 117 -7.80 9.81 -11.90
C TYR A 117 -8.38 10.84 -10.90
N GLU A 118 -9.02 11.85 -11.41
CA GLU A 118 -9.68 12.88 -10.61
C GLU A 118 -11.03 12.40 -10.05
N GLY A 119 -11.56 13.13 -9.05
CA GLY A 119 -12.87 12.85 -8.45
C GLY A 119 -12.84 11.86 -7.30
N LEU A 120 -11.64 11.55 -6.77
CA LEU A 120 -11.49 10.83 -5.51
C LEU A 120 -11.67 11.81 -4.35
N ASP A 121 -12.54 11.47 -3.41
CA ASP A 121 -12.70 12.23 -2.17
C ASP A 121 -11.65 11.87 -1.12
N GLY A 122 -11.65 12.60 0.01
CA GLY A 122 -10.68 12.39 1.08
C GLY A 122 -10.78 11.01 1.73
N THR A 123 -12.00 10.46 1.84
CA THR A 123 -12.23 9.13 2.39
C THR A 123 -11.66 8.06 1.46
N GLU A 124 -11.99 8.14 0.18
CA GLU A 124 -11.47 7.22 -0.85
C GLU A 124 -9.94 7.25 -0.90
N LEU A 125 -9.33 8.43 -0.82
CA LEU A 125 -7.87 8.57 -0.77
C LEU A 125 -7.26 7.95 0.49
N ALA A 126 -7.95 8.05 1.63
CA ALA A 126 -7.45 7.54 2.90
C ALA A 126 -7.53 6.01 3.02
N ILE A 127 -8.58 5.39 2.47
CA ILE A 127 -8.87 3.96 2.70
C ILE A 127 -8.64 3.06 1.48
N SER A 128 -8.36 3.62 0.31
CA SER A 128 -8.18 2.84 -0.92
C SER A 128 -7.06 1.81 -0.78
N GLU A 129 -7.35 0.59 -1.21
CA GLU A 129 -6.46 -0.57 -1.20
C GLU A 129 -5.79 -0.82 -2.56
N SER A 130 -5.49 0.26 -3.31
CA SER A 130 -4.79 0.11 -4.60
C SER A 130 -3.49 -0.67 -4.44
N GLN A 131 -3.34 -1.71 -5.26
CA GLN A 131 -2.27 -2.70 -5.14
C GLN A 131 -0.89 -2.18 -5.58
N GLU A 132 0.14 -2.97 -5.25
CA GLU A 132 1.57 -2.71 -5.52
C GLU A 132 2.01 -1.34 -5.02
N ARG A 133 1.76 -1.12 -3.74
CA ARG A 133 2.26 0.05 -3.01
C ARG A 133 2.93 -0.38 -1.72
N MET A 134 3.96 0.35 -1.33
CA MET A 134 4.63 0.25 -0.03
C MET A 134 4.81 1.65 0.55
N ALA A 135 4.60 1.79 1.84
CA ALA A 135 5.02 2.96 2.59
C ALA A 135 6.33 2.64 3.32
N VAL A 136 7.32 3.50 3.19
CA VAL A 136 8.60 3.37 3.89
C VAL A 136 8.90 4.61 4.68
N CYS A 137 9.50 4.42 5.86
CA CYS A 137 10.01 5.46 6.74
C CYS A 137 11.53 5.41 6.73
N SER A 138 12.18 6.54 6.48
CA SER A 138 13.63 6.69 6.39
C SER A 138 14.10 7.89 7.22
#